data_dc0287708e589866899cb7abc1a05ebe
#
_entry.id   dc0287708e589866899cb7abc1a05ebe
#
_cell.length_a   1.000
_cell.length_b   1.000
_cell.length_c   1.000
_cell.angle_alpha   90.00
_cell.angle_beta   90.00
_cell.angle_gamma   90.00
#
_symmetry.space_group_name_H-M   'P 1'
#
loop_
_entity.id
_entity.type
_entity.pdbx_description
1 polymer ?
#
loop_
_entity_poly.entity_id
_entity_poly.type
_entity_poly.pdbx_seq_one_letter_code
_entity_poly.pdbx_strand_id
1 'polypeptide(L)'
;MTLARRLRDYFSPRELIDTSPRISDEVKCTTCYMCACRCGIKVHLKDGAIRYIEGNPDHPVNRGVICGKGASGIMQQASPAKLQKPLKRVGERGSGEFREIEWEEAIATAVQWLSSVRATDPKRLAFFTGRDQSQSLTGYWAAQFGTPNFAAHGGFCSVNMAAAGMYTLGGSFWEFGEPDWARTRFFMMFGVAEDHDSNPIKIALSGLRRRGAKFVSVNPVRTGYSAIADEWIGIRPGTDGLFVLSLIHELLKTDRIDVDYLGRYTNAAWLVVQAPEAADDGLFARNEAGEPLVLEPSGSLASGMATGVSARLVGDAVLPDGRRAVPVFQLVAERYLDPGYAPEAVAETCGIPAATIRRLAAEMARTAFEEEIELTVPWTDWAGRRHETMRGRPVSLHAMRGISAHSNGFQTCRALHLLQILLGTIDVPGGWRYKSPHPKPAPPGPKPAGRPEQVAPGKPLPGIPLGYPLSPEDLLLDTEGRPFRIDKAFSWDAPIAAHGMLQMVISNAWKGDPYPIDTLFMYMANMAWNSAMNTAVTMRMLADKDPASGEYRIPRIIYSDAYYSEMVAYADLVLPDTTYFER
;
A
#
# COMPACT_ATOMS: atom_id res chain seq x y z
N MET A 1 0.06 -56.07 -18.58
CA MET A 1 -0.11 -55.29 -17.31
C MET A 1 -1.21 -54.30 -17.55
N THR A 2 -2.36 -54.42 -16.91
CA THR A 2 -3.49 -53.50 -17.13
C THR A 2 -3.23 -52.14 -16.55
N LEU A 3 -3.80 -51.06 -17.15
CA LEU A 3 -3.72 -49.66 -16.68
C LEU A 3 -4.09 -49.56 -15.19
N ALA A 4 -5.08 -50.31 -14.74
CA ALA A 4 -5.49 -50.38 -13.34
C ALA A 4 -4.38 -50.88 -12.39
N ARG A 5 -3.50 -51.78 -12.85
CA ARG A 5 -2.39 -52.27 -12.06
C ARG A 5 -1.27 -51.25 -12.00
N ARG A 6 -0.99 -50.54 -13.13
CA ARG A 6 -0.04 -49.40 -13.16
C ARG A 6 -0.48 -48.21 -12.29
N LEU A 7 -1.79 -47.89 -12.29
CA LEU A 7 -2.35 -46.86 -11.42
C LEU A 7 -2.30 -47.27 -9.95
N ARG A 8 -2.53 -48.54 -9.62
CA ARG A 8 -2.45 -49.05 -8.25
C ARG A 8 -1.01 -49.07 -7.73
N ASP A 9 -0.06 -49.39 -8.59
CA ASP A 9 1.39 -49.35 -8.26
C ASP A 9 1.89 -47.90 -8.16
N TYR A 10 1.33 -46.97 -8.94
CA TYR A 10 1.63 -45.54 -8.90
C TYR A 10 0.99 -44.81 -7.71
N PHE A 11 -0.16 -45.24 -7.26
CA PHE A 11 -0.91 -44.71 -6.11
C PHE A 11 -0.90 -45.68 -4.92
N SER A 12 0.18 -46.40 -4.70
CA SER A 12 0.33 -47.20 -3.49
C SER A 12 0.23 -46.26 -2.27
N PRO A 13 -0.76 -46.44 -1.37
CA PRO A 13 -0.95 -45.56 -0.22
C PRO A 13 0.28 -45.49 0.71
N ARG A 14 1.21 -46.42 0.57
CA ARG A 14 2.43 -46.44 1.40
C ARG A 14 3.53 -45.50 0.95
N GLU A 15 3.48 -44.98 -0.28
CA GLU A 15 4.53 -44.07 -0.83
C GLU A 15 4.08 -42.61 -0.91
N LEU A 16 2.79 -42.30 -0.87
CA LEU A 16 2.27 -40.96 -1.14
C LEU A 16 1.90 -40.15 0.08
N ILE A 17 1.54 -40.76 1.19
CA ILE A 17 1.17 -40.04 2.42
C ILE A 17 1.72 -40.84 3.61
N ASP A 18 2.69 -40.27 4.31
CA ASP A 18 3.07 -40.73 5.64
C ASP A 18 1.94 -40.32 6.60
N THR A 19 1.07 -41.24 6.92
CA THR A 19 -0.05 -41.03 7.86
C THR A 19 0.41 -41.10 9.32
N SER A 20 1.67 -41.45 9.56
CA SER A 20 2.32 -41.42 10.87
C SER A 20 3.42 -40.35 10.82
N PRO A 21 3.10 -39.09 11.09
CA PRO A 21 4.11 -38.04 11.06
C PRO A 21 5.23 -38.45 12.03
N ARG A 22 6.44 -38.63 11.50
CA ARG A 22 7.60 -38.97 12.31
C ARG A 22 7.84 -37.82 13.28
N ILE A 23 7.92 -38.13 14.56
CA ILE A 23 8.29 -37.17 15.58
C ILE A 23 9.64 -36.58 15.19
N SER A 24 9.73 -35.27 15.18
CA SER A 24 10.96 -34.52 14.94
C SER A 24 11.92 -34.65 16.11
N ASP A 25 13.20 -34.61 15.82
CA ASP A 25 14.24 -34.65 16.87
C ASP A 25 14.30 -33.29 17.58
N GLU A 26 14.00 -32.22 16.85
CA GLU A 26 14.11 -30.85 17.30
C GLU A 26 12.94 -30.00 16.75
N VAL A 27 12.47 -29.05 17.54
CA VAL A 27 11.46 -28.07 17.12
C VAL A 27 12.00 -26.67 17.40
N LYS A 28 12.08 -25.83 16.38
CA LYS A 28 12.49 -24.43 16.50
C LYS A 28 11.31 -23.51 16.25
N CYS A 29 11.13 -22.53 17.11
CA CYS A 29 10.15 -21.44 16.92
C CYS A 29 10.83 -20.28 16.22
N THR A 30 10.19 -19.80 15.13
CA THR A 30 10.66 -18.63 14.38
C THR A 30 9.49 -17.90 13.73
N THR A 31 9.79 -16.92 12.89
CA THR A 31 8.80 -16.12 12.17
C THR A 31 8.82 -16.47 10.68
N CYS A 32 7.64 -16.66 10.10
CA CYS A 32 7.49 -16.85 8.66
C CYS A 32 7.74 -15.53 7.92
N TYR A 33 8.60 -15.55 6.92
CA TYR A 33 8.93 -14.40 6.09
C TYR A 33 8.37 -14.48 4.65
N MET A 34 7.42 -15.37 4.39
CA MET A 34 6.78 -15.48 3.06
C MET A 34 5.92 -14.28 2.67
N CYS A 35 5.44 -13.51 3.66
CA CYS A 35 4.65 -12.30 3.42
C CYS A 35 4.72 -11.34 4.61
N ALA A 36 3.98 -10.23 4.54
CA ALA A 36 3.94 -9.20 5.58
C ALA A 36 3.27 -9.63 6.89
N CYS A 37 2.53 -10.74 6.92
CA CYS A 37 1.77 -11.17 8.11
C CYS A 37 2.66 -11.60 9.28
N ARG A 38 3.91 -12.00 9.03
CA ARG A 38 4.87 -12.35 10.10
C ARG A 38 4.34 -13.38 11.08
N CYS A 39 3.69 -14.42 10.59
CA CYS A 39 3.15 -15.48 11.43
C CYS A 39 4.26 -16.20 12.19
N GLY A 40 4.05 -16.44 13.48
CA GLY A 40 4.92 -17.34 14.25
C GLY A 40 4.73 -18.78 13.79
N ILE A 41 5.83 -19.48 13.58
CA ILE A 41 5.85 -20.86 13.11
C ILE A 41 6.70 -21.75 14.01
N LYS A 42 6.36 -23.02 14.02
CA LYS A 42 7.18 -24.11 14.55
C LYS A 42 7.77 -24.89 13.37
N VAL A 43 9.08 -24.98 13.35
CA VAL A 43 9.84 -25.74 12.33
C VAL A 43 10.33 -27.02 12.95
N HIS A 44 9.85 -28.13 12.44
CA HIS A 44 10.21 -29.46 12.89
C HIS A 44 11.41 -29.97 12.09
N LEU A 45 12.48 -30.30 12.80
CA LEU A 45 13.70 -30.83 12.22
C LEU A 45 13.84 -32.31 12.53
N LYS A 46 14.46 -33.05 11.61
CA LYS A 46 14.93 -34.40 11.80
C LYS A 46 16.30 -34.56 11.13
N ASP A 47 17.25 -35.00 11.89
CA ASP A 47 18.65 -35.09 11.43
C ASP A 47 19.18 -33.77 10.83
N GLY A 48 18.77 -32.64 11.43
CA GLY A 48 19.13 -31.28 10.97
C GLY A 48 18.36 -30.77 9.75
N ALA A 49 17.53 -31.59 9.11
CA ALA A 49 16.72 -31.20 7.94
C ALA A 49 15.28 -30.80 8.33
N ILE A 50 14.74 -29.78 7.65
CA ILE A 50 13.36 -29.36 7.84
C ILE A 50 12.41 -30.45 7.31
N ARG A 51 11.53 -30.95 8.17
CA ARG A 51 10.55 -31.99 7.84
C ARG A 51 9.13 -31.48 7.73
N TYR A 52 8.78 -30.52 8.56
CA TYR A 52 7.42 -30.01 8.66
C TYR A 52 7.40 -28.60 9.24
N ILE A 53 6.46 -27.80 8.80
CA ILE A 53 6.25 -26.42 9.29
C ILE A 53 4.78 -26.28 9.67
N GLU A 54 4.51 -25.82 10.88
CA GLU A 54 3.18 -25.51 11.37
C GLU A 54 3.12 -24.11 12.01
N GLY A 55 1.90 -23.57 12.19
CA GLY A 55 1.70 -22.34 12.92
C GLY A 55 1.98 -22.54 14.42
N ASN A 56 2.61 -21.54 15.04
CA ASN A 56 2.87 -21.56 16.48
C ASN A 56 1.61 -21.12 17.25
N PRO A 57 0.95 -21.99 18.03
CA PRO A 57 -0.24 -21.65 18.82
C PRO A 57 0.01 -20.56 19.86
N ASP A 58 1.24 -20.49 20.38
CA ASP A 58 1.62 -19.55 21.43
C ASP A 58 1.94 -18.14 20.91
N HIS A 59 2.00 -18.01 19.57
CA HIS A 59 2.30 -16.71 18.96
C HIS A 59 1.07 -15.79 18.98
N PRO A 60 1.16 -14.55 19.52
CA PRO A 60 0.01 -13.71 19.80
C PRO A 60 -0.74 -13.24 18.54
N VAL A 61 -0.05 -13.16 17.40
CA VAL A 61 -0.62 -12.62 16.15
C VAL A 61 -1.43 -13.68 15.41
N ASN A 62 -0.87 -14.85 15.15
CA ASN A 62 -1.51 -15.88 14.31
C ASN A 62 -2.06 -17.09 15.09
N ARG A 63 -1.74 -17.26 16.38
CA ARG A 63 -2.31 -18.28 17.29
C ARG A 63 -2.43 -19.67 16.65
N GLY A 64 -1.37 -20.12 15.99
CA GLY A 64 -1.34 -21.41 15.30
C GLY A 64 -1.91 -21.43 13.87
N VAL A 65 -2.56 -20.38 13.43
CA VAL A 65 -3.05 -20.28 12.04
C VAL A 65 -1.88 -20.07 11.09
N ILE A 66 -1.78 -20.88 10.04
CA ILE A 66 -0.78 -20.75 8.98
C ILE A 66 -1.45 -20.96 7.61
N CYS A 67 -0.96 -20.27 6.58
CA CYS A 67 -1.45 -20.45 5.20
C CYS A 67 -0.57 -21.41 4.41
N GLY A 68 -1.03 -21.78 3.21
CA GLY A 68 -0.28 -22.65 2.30
C GLY A 68 1.13 -22.16 1.99
N LYS A 69 1.34 -20.84 1.84
CA LYS A 69 2.69 -20.26 1.62
C LYS A 69 3.61 -20.55 2.80
N GLY A 70 3.14 -20.30 4.02
CA GLY A 70 3.94 -20.54 5.23
C GLY A 70 4.26 -22.01 5.42
N ALA A 71 3.28 -22.90 5.22
CA ALA A 71 3.47 -24.35 5.31
C ALA A 71 4.41 -24.89 4.23
N SER A 72 4.38 -24.31 3.02
CA SER A 72 5.25 -24.71 1.90
C SER A 72 6.65 -24.09 1.91
N GLY A 73 7.01 -23.35 2.96
CA GLY A 73 8.33 -22.71 3.06
C GLY A 73 9.52 -23.68 2.91
N ILE A 74 9.33 -24.94 3.26
CA ILE A 74 10.31 -26.00 3.03
C ILE A 74 10.72 -26.12 1.55
N MET A 75 9.80 -25.84 0.61
CA MET A 75 10.09 -25.91 -0.83
C MET A 75 11.07 -24.83 -1.28
N GLN A 76 11.17 -23.71 -0.56
CA GLN A 76 12.18 -22.69 -0.82
C GLN A 76 13.59 -23.22 -0.52
N GLN A 77 13.73 -23.93 0.60
CA GLN A 77 15.03 -24.49 1.00
C GLN A 77 15.50 -25.57 0.02
N ALA A 78 14.56 -26.41 -0.47
CA ALA A 78 14.84 -27.54 -1.34
C ALA A 78 14.78 -27.19 -2.84
N SER A 79 14.55 -25.96 -3.22
CA SER A 79 14.39 -25.56 -4.63
C SER A 79 15.65 -25.82 -5.46
N PRO A 80 15.54 -26.51 -6.60
CA PRO A 80 16.67 -26.69 -7.52
C PRO A 80 17.10 -25.39 -8.20
N ALA A 81 16.26 -24.35 -8.19
CA ALA A 81 16.57 -23.04 -8.73
C ALA A 81 17.41 -22.17 -7.77
N LYS A 82 17.74 -22.68 -6.58
CA LYS A 82 18.54 -21.95 -5.61
C LYS A 82 19.94 -21.69 -6.14
N LEU A 83 20.35 -20.43 -6.15
CA LEU A 83 21.71 -20.02 -6.54
C LEU A 83 22.73 -20.49 -5.50
N GLN A 84 23.81 -21.09 -5.96
CA GLN A 84 24.86 -21.61 -5.07
C GLN A 84 26.16 -20.78 -5.13
N LYS A 85 26.47 -20.24 -6.31
CA LYS A 85 27.67 -19.44 -6.55
C LYS A 85 27.32 -18.14 -7.27
N PRO A 86 28.12 -17.09 -7.09
CA PRO A 86 28.01 -15.89 -7.89
C PRO A 86 28.20 -16.15 -9.37
N LEU A 87 27.47 -15.40 -10.21
CA LEU A 87 27.53 -15.55 -11.66
C LEU A 87 27.95 -14.24 -12.31
N LYS A 88 28.85 -14.30 -13.27
CA LYS A 88 29.28 -13.18 -14.10
C LYS A 88 28.90 -13.44 -15.55
N ARG A 89 28.17 -12.50 -16.15
CA ARG A 89 27.71 -12.62 -17.54
C ARG A 89 28.89 -12.68 -18.50
N VAL A 90 28.81 -13.55 -19.48
CA VAL A 90 29.77 -13.68 -20.57
C VAL A 90 29.15 -13.49 -21.96
N GLY A 91 27.87 -13.70 -22.11
CA GLY A 91 27.07 -13.46 -23.31
C GLY A 91 26.31 -12.12 -23.32
N GLU A 92 25.37 -11.98 -24.24
CA GLU A 92 24.46 -10.83 -24.27
C GLU A 92 23.42 -10.92 -23.14
N ARG A 93 22.90 -9.79 -22.68
CA ARG A 93 21.79 -9.77 -21.72
C ARG A 93 20.55 -10.45 -22.29
N GLY A 94 19.94 -11.34 -21.54
CA GLY A 94 18.84 -12.19 -21.98
C GLY A 94 19.28 -13.54 -22.54
N SER A 95 20.58 -13.78 -22.83
CA SER A 95 21.05 -15.08 -23.34
C SER A 95 21.12 -16.17 -22.26
N GLY A 96 21.26 -15.77 -20.99
CA GLY A 96 21.48 -16.72 -19.90
C GLY A 96 22.89 -17.30 -19.82
N GLU A 97 23.84 -16.72 -20.57
CA GLU A 97 25.23 -17.19 -20.60
C GLU A 97 26.06 -16.57 -19.49
N PHE A 98 26.42 -17.39 -18.49
CA PHE A 98 27.17 -17.00 -17.31
C PHE A 98 28.37 -17.90 -17.06
N ARG A 99 29.36 -17.32 -16.39
CA ARG A 99 30.44 -18.05 -15.75
C ARG A 99 30.25 -18.00 -14.23
N GLU A 100 30.29 -19.13 -13.57
CA GLU A 100 30.41 -19.15 -12.11
C GLU A 100 31.75 -18.54 -11.69
N ILE A 101 31.71 -17.74 -10.64
CA ILE A 101 32.88 -17.08 -10.06
C ILE A 101 32.90 -17.28 -8.54
N GLU A 102 34.06 -17.09 -7.93
CA GLU A 102 34.18 -17.11 -6.47
C GLU A 102 33.74 -15.76 -5.87
N TRP A 103 33.41 -15.76 -4.58
CA TRP A 103 32.91 -14.58 -3.88
C TRP A 103 33.90 -13.42 -3.89
N GLU A 104 35.22 -13.71 -3.84
CA GLU A 104 36.27 -12.71 -3.89
C GLU A 104 36.24 -11.92 -5.21
N GLU A 105 36.06 -12.60 -6.35
CA GLU A 105 35.92 -11.94 -7.65
C GLU A 105 34.60 -11.16 -7.73
N ALA A 106 33.53 -11.73 -7.22
CA ALA A 106 32.22 -11.11 -7.24
C ALA A 106 32.19 -9.80 -6.43
N ILE A 107 32.73 -9.85 -5.20
CA ILE A 107 32.81 -8.68 -4.33
C ILE A 107 33.74 -7.62 -4.93
N ALA A 108 34.92 -8.02 -5.41
CA ALA A 108 35.87 -7.10 -6.05
C ALA A 108 35.24 -6.39 -7.26
N THR A 109 34.48 -7.11 -8.10
CA THR A 109 33.76 -6.55 -9.25
C THR A 109 32.70 -5.55 -8.81
N ALA A 110 31.85 -5.91 -7.85
CA ALA A 110 30.82 -5.04 -7.32
C ALA A 110 31.41 -3.78 -6.67
N VAL A 111 32.46 -3.94 -5.86
CA VAL A 111 33.15 -2.82 -5.20
C VAL A 111 33.77 -1.88 -6.23
N GLN A 112 34.41 -2.40 -7.26
CA GLN A 112 34.97 -1.58 -8.33
C GLN A 112 33.91 -0.70 -9.01
N TRP A 113 32.78 -1.30 -9.38
CA TRP A 113 31.68 -0.56 -10.05
C TRP A 113 31.06 0.49 -9.12
N LEU A 114 30.69 0.07 -7.93
CA LEU A 114 30.01 0.93 -6.96
C LEU A 114 30.90 2.06 -6.43
N SER A 115 32.21 1.79 -6.20
CA SER A 115 33.14 2.81 -5.75
C SER A 115 33.35 3.89 -6.80
N SER A 116 33.43 3.53 -8.08
CA SER A 116 33.51 4.51 -9.18
C SER A 116 32.29 5.43 -9.21
N VAL A 117 31.09 4.87 -9.11
CA VAL A 117 29.85 5.65 -9.06
C VAL A 117 29.81 6.55 -7.83
N ARG A 118 30.15 5.99 -6.65
CA ARG A 118 30.15 6.75 -5.40
C ARG A 118 31.13 7.93 -5.40
N ALA A 119 32.30 7.73 -5.98
CA ALA A 119 33.34 8.73 -6.05
C ALA A 119 33.04 9.89 -7.02
N THR A 120 32.23 9.64 -8.04
CA THR A 120 31.88 10.62 -9.09
C THR A 120 30.52 11.26 -8.86
N ASP A 121 29.45 10.46 -8.91
CA ASP A 121 28.08 10.92 -8.71
C ASP A 121 27.21 9.78 -8.15
N PRO A 122 26.96 9.76 -6.83
CA PRO A 122 26.10 8.72 -6.22
C PRO A 122 24.68 8.63 -6.76
N LYS A 123 24.13 9.68 -7.40
CA LYS A 123 22.82 9.64 -8.06
C LYS A 123 22.75 8.63 -9.18
N ARG A 124 23.87 8.26 -9.76
CA ARG A 124 23.95 7.28 -10.84
C ARG A 124 23.79 5.83 -10.40
N LEU A 125 23.63 5.58 -9.10
CA LEU A 125 23.16 4.31 -8.55
C LEU A 125 21.65 4.37 -8.32
N ALA A 126 20.89 3.44 -8.92
CA ALA A 126 19.54 3.11 -8.50
C ALA A 126 19.55 1.78 -7.73
N PHE A 127 19.10 1.81 -6.48
CA PHE A 127 18.95 0.62 -5.64
C PHE A 127 17.49 0.26 -5.53
N PHE A 128 17.14 -0.93 -6.00
CA PHE A 128 15.78 -1.44 -5.97
C PHE A 128 15.68 -2.66 -5.04
N THR A 129 14.77 -2.65 -4.09
CA THR A 129 14.49 -3.80 -3.22
C THR A 129 13.08 -4.33 -3.42
N GLY A 130 12.96 -5.65 -3.51
CA GLY A 130 11.68 -6.34 -3.42
C GLY A 130 11.09 -6.26 -2.02
N ARG A 131 10.05 -7.07 -1.76
CA ARG A 131 9.47 -7.14 -0.42
C ARG A 131 10.34 -7.97 0.50
N ASP A 132 11.31 -7.34 1.07
CA ASP A 132 12.29 -7.94 1.96
C ASP A 132 12.14 -7.46 3.41
N GLN A 133 12.67 -8.26 4.31
CA GLN A 133 12.70 -7.99 5.75
C GLN A 133 13.82 -7.01 6.12
N SER A 134 14.82 -6.95 5.29
CA SER A 134 16.02 -6.17 5.49
C SER A 134 15.91 -4.74 4.92
N GLN A 135 14.72 -4.27 4.56
CA GLN A 135 14.51 -2.94 3.96
C GLN A 135 15.11 -1.81 4.80
N SER A 136 15.07 -1.92 6.13
CA SER A 136 15.71 -0.93 7.01
C SER A 136 17.21 -0.90 6.82
N LEU A 137 17.84 -2.07 6.69
CA LEU A 137 19.27 -2.20 6.50
C LEU A 137 19.69 -1.75 5.09
N THR A 138 18.97 -2.16 4.06
CA THR A 138 19.25 -1.78 2.68
C THR A 138 19.00 -0.30 2.43
N GLY A 139 17.97 0.27 3.04
CA GLY A 139 17.73 1.71 3.02
C GLY A 139 18.82 2.52 3.73
N TYR A 140 19.31 2.03 4.87
CA TYR A 140 20.45 2.63 5.55
C TYR A 140 21.72 2.55 4.69
N TRP A 141 21.97 1.40 4.06
CA TRP A 141 23.11 1.21 3.16
C TRP A 141 23.05 2.20 1.99
N ALA A 142 21.89 2.37 1.35
CA ALA A 142 21.71 3.32 0.26
C ALA A 142 21.98 4.77 0.70
N ALA A 143 21.53 5.14 1.90
CA ALA A 143 21.81 6.45 2.49
C ALA A 143 23.30 6.64 2.75
N GLN A 144 24.00 5.64 3.29
CA GLN A 144 25.45 5.68 3.52
C GLN A 144 26.24 5.66 2.20
N PHE A 145 25.73 5.03 1.16
CA PHE A 145 26.29 5.12 -0.18
C PHE A 145 26.18 6.53 -0.72
N GLY A 146 25.09 7.23 -0.44
CA GLY A 146 24.81 8.58 -0.87
C GLY A 146 23.82 8.71 -2.02
N THR A 147 23.12 7.61 -2.39
CA THR A 147 22.13 7.67 -3.47
C THR A 147 20.73 8.00 -2.93
N PRO A 148 20.00 8.93 -3.58
CA PRO A 148 18.59 9.20 -3.30
C PRO A 148 17.67 8.17 -3.98
N ASN A 149 18.19 7.38 -4.92
CA ASN A 149 17.40 6.48 -5.75
C ASN A 149 17.23 5.11 -5.10
N PHE A 150 16.58 5.08 -3.95
CA PHE A 150 16.21 3.86 -3.26
C PHE A 150 14.73 3.57 -3.50
N ALA A 151 14.45 2.53 -4.26
CA ALA A 151 13.10 2.10 -4.58
C ALA A 151 12.74 0.82 -3.82
N ALA A 152 11.60 0.82 -3.13
CA ALA A 152 11.12 -0.31 -2.36
C ALA A 152 9.77 -0.81 -2.85
N HIS A 153 9.51 -2.10 -2.68
CA HIS A 153 8.31 -2.80 -3.14
C HIS A 153 6.98 -2.09 -2.83
N GLY A 154 6.93 -1.27 -1.79
CA GLY A 154 5.71 -0.57 -1.35
C GLY A 154 4.95 0.16 -2.45
N GLY A 155 5.64 0.68 -3.46
CA GLY A 155 5.04 1.33 -4.61
C GLY A 155 4.06 0.48 -5.42
N PHE A 156 4.28 -0.82 -5.48
CA PHE A 156 3.31 -1.74 -6.11
C PHE A 156 2.23 -2.22 -5.15
N CYS A 157 2.51 -2.19 -3.86
CA CYS A 157 1.63 -2.81 -2.88
C CYS A 157 0.52 -1.85 -2.45
N SER A 158 0.86 -0.63 -2.09
CA SER A 158 -0.06 0.25 -1.36
C SER A 158 0.17 1.73 -1.59
N VAL A 159 0.93 2.14 -2.60
CA VAL A 159 1.16 3.57 -2.86
C VAL A 159 -0.12 4.35 -3.10
N ASN A 160 -1.04 3.79 -3.89
CA ASN A 160 -2.33 4.43 -4.14
C ASN A 160 -3.13 4.64 -2.85
N MET A 161 -3.05 3.69 -1.93
CA MET A 161 -3.69 3.80 -0.62
C MET A 161 -3.00 4.83 0.27
N ALA A 162 -1.67 4.84 0.31
CA ALA A 162 -0.90 5.82 1.06
C ALA A 162 -1.13 7.25 0.56
N ALA A 163 -1.08 7.44 -0.76
CA ALA A 163 -1.37 8.72 -1.40
C ALA A 163 -2.83 9.15 -1.16
N ALA A 164 -3.79 8.25 -1.33
CA ALA A 164 -5.19 8.53 -1.04
C ALA A 164 -5.39 8.96 0.42
N GLY A 165 -4.71 8.33 1.37
CA GLY A 165 -4.74 8.72 2.78
C GLY A 165 -4.24 10.15 3.00
N MET A 166 -3.14 10.54 2.36
CA MET A 166 -2.64 11.91 2.47
C MET A 166 -3.63 12.94 1.93
N TYR A 167 -4.28 12.64 0.82
CA TYR A 167 -5.24 13.56 0.18
C TYR A 167 -6.67 13.51 0.77
N THR A 168 -6.95 12.62 1.70
CA THR A 168 -8.28 12.52 2.34
C THR A 168 -8.24 12.62 3.85
N LEU A 169 -7.21 12.07 4.49
CA LEU A 169 -7.10 11.96 5.94
C LEU A 169 -5.95 12.78 6.53
N GLY A 170 -5.14 13.40 5.66
CA GLY A 170 -4.02 14.24 6.06
C GLY A 170 -2.77 13.45 6.50
N GLY A 171 -2.65 12.21 6.14
CA GLY A 171 -1.44 11.43 6.44
C GLY A 171 -1.34 10.13 5.67
N SER A 172 -0.12 9.65 5.48
CA SER A 172 0.13 8.38 4.79
C SER A 172 0.15 7.20 5.76
N PHE A 173 -0.33 6.05 5.28
CA PHE A 173 -0.20 4.76 5.93
C PHE A 173 -0.12 3.66 4.88
N TRP A 174 0.51 2.54 5.26
CA TRP A 174 0.77 1.45 4.33
C TRP A 174 -0.41 0.51 4.11
N GLU A 175 -1.26 0.41 5.10
CA GLU A 175 -2.42 -0.45 5.12
C GLU A 175 -3.68 0.38 5.26
N PHE A 176 -4.82 -0.16 4.85
CA PHE A 176 -6.09 0.52 4.93
C PHE A 176 -6.61 0.52 6.38
N GLY A 177 -5.92 1.18 7.28
CA GLY A 177 -6.28 1.31 8.69
C GLY A 177 -6.68 0.01 9.38
N GLU A 178 -7.30 0.11 10.54
CA GLU A 178 -7.71 -1.06 11.29
C GLU A 178 -9.14 -0.90 11.84
N PRO A 179 -10.06 -1.83 11.53
CA PRO A 179 -11.38 -1.88 12.13
C PRO A 179 -11.31 -2.05 13.65
N ASP A 180 -12.26 -1.48 14.38
CA ASP A 180 -12.49 -1.86 15.78
C ASP A 180 -13.13 -3.26 15.84
N TRP A 181 -12.29 -4.28 15.73
CA TRP A 181 -12.71 -5.67 15.69
C TRP A 181 -13.57 -6.11 16.87
N ALA A 182 -13.52 -5.38 17.99
CA ALA A 182 -14.27 -5.71 19.18
C ALA A 182 -15.71 -5.15 19.15
N ARG A 183 -15.96 -4.05 18.42
CA ARG A 183 -17.22 -3.29 18.53
C ARG A 183 -17.92 -3.09 17.19
N THR A 184 -17.25 -3.25 16.05
CA THR A 184 -17.88 -3.18 14.72
C THR A 184 -19.08 -4.12 14.62
N ARG A 185 -20.20 -3.63 14.07
CA ARG A 185 -21.45 -4.39 13.86
C ARG A 185 -21.78 -4.60 12.39
N PHE A 186 -21.36 -3.68 11.52
CA PHE A 186 -21.41 -3.85 10.07
C PHE A 186 -20.00 -3.72 9.52
N PHE A 187 -19.55 -4.75 8.83
CA PHE A 187 -18.22 -4.82 8.27
C PHE A 187 -18.25 -5.18 6.80
N MET A 188 -17.61 -4.38 5.95
CA MET A 188 -17.49 -4.65 4.52
C MET A 188 -16.02 -4.74 4.12
N MET A 189 -15.66 -5.80 3.40
CA MET A 189 -14.28 -6.07 3.00
C MET A 189 -14.16 -6.15 1.48
N PHE A 190 -13.24 -5.37 0.91
CA PHE A 190 -13.03 -5.22 -0.52
C PHE A 190 -11.76 -5.89 -1.00
N GLY A 191 -11.86 -6.82 -1.94
CA GLY A 191 -10.74 -7.37 -2.70
C GLY A 191 -9.59 -7.91 -1.85
N VAL A 192 -9.86 -8.39 -0.64
CA VAL A 192 -8.84 -8.98 0.22
C VAL A 192 -8.59 -10.41 -0.23
N ALA A 193 -7.30 -10.72 -0.41
CA ALA A 193 -6.87 -12.06 -0.76
C ALA A 193 -7.30 -13.08 0.28
N GLU A 194 -7.49 -14.25 -0.20
CA GLU A 194 -8.13 -15.39 0.39
C GLU A 194 -7.31 -16.11 1.47
N ASP A 195 -7.53 -17.40 1.56
CA ASP A 195 -6.89 -18.33 2.47
C ASP A 195 -5.36 -18.34 2.44
N HIS A 196 -4.78 -17.70 1.44
CA HIS A 196 -3.36 -17.72 1.19
C HIS A 196 -2.59 -16.59 1.86
N ASP A 197 -3.24 -15.46 2.25
CA ASP A 197 -2.49 -14.25 2.51
C ASP A 197 -2.75 -13.53 3.84
N SER A 198 -3.87 -13.70 4.49
CA SER A 198 -4.25 -12.81 5.59
C SER A 198 -4.67 -13.56 6.85
N ASN A 199 -3.84 -14.48 7.31
CA ASN A 199 -4.17 -15.32 8.45
C ASN A 199 -4.59 -14.58 9.72
N PRO A 200 -3.95 -13.47 10.14
CA PRO A 200 -4.39 -12.75 11.33
C PRO A 200 -5.82 -12.22 11.23
N ILE A 201 -6.27 -11.80 10.05
CA ILE A 201 -7.63 -11.29 9.84
C ILE A 201 -8.69 -12.40 10.02
N LYS A 202 -8.36 -13.67 9.78
CA LYS A 202 -9.28 -14.81 10.02
C LYS A 202 -9.72 -14.88 11.48
N ILE A 203 -8.81 -14.61 12.40
CA ILE A 203 -9.09 -14.59 13.84
C ILE A 203 -10.06 -13.46 14.16
N ALA A 204 -9.83 -12.28 13.59
CA ALA A 204 -10.69 -11.11 13.78
C ALA A 204 -12.09 -11.33 13.20
N LEU A 205 -12.19 -11.86 11.97
CA LEU A 205 -13.47 -12.19 11.31
C LEU A 205 -14.25 -13.26 12.09
N SER A 206 -13.58 -14.27 12.61
CA SER A 206 -14.23 -15.25 13.49
C SER A 206 -14.80 -14.59 14.75
N GLY A 207 -14.12 -13.61 15.31
CA GLY A 207 -14.60 -12.79 16.42
C GLY A 207 -15.84 -11.96 16.05
N LEU A 208 -15.84 -11.29 14.91
CA LEU A 208 -16.99 -10.54 14.39
C LEU A 208 -18.22 -11.42 14.26
N ARG A 209 -18.11 -12.55 13.60
CA ARG A 209 -19.23 -13.48 13.41
C ARG A 209 -19.80 -14.00 14.72
N ARG A 210 -18.96 -14.37 15.69
CA ARG A 210 -19.43 -14.85 17.00
C ARG A 210 -20.25 -13.79 17.76
N ARG A 211 -20.03 -12.52 17.46
CA ARG A 211 -20.81 -11.41 18.05
C ARG A 211 -22.05 -11.03 17.23
N GLY A 212 -22.32 -11.71 16.11
CA GLY A 212 -23.44 -11.40 15.24
C GLY A 212 -23.26 -10.13 14.39
N ALA A 213 -22.03 -9.65 14.24
CA ALA A 213 -21.77 -8.54 13.32
C ALA A 213 -21.98 -8.99 11.87
N LYS A 214 -22.62 -8.16 11.05
CA LYS A 214 -22.80 -8.44 9.64
C LYS A 214 -21.49 -8.29 8.90
N PHE A 215 -21.09 -9.32 8.14
CA PHE A 215 -19.92 -9.33 7.29
C PHE A 215 -20.30 -9.43 5.82
N VAL A 216 -19.97 -8.40 5.04
CA VAL A 216 -20.15 -8.34 3.58
C VAL A 216 -18.79 -8.45 2.90
N SER A 217 -18.63 -9.43 2.00
CA SER A 217 -17.43 -9.59 1.18
C SER A 217 -17.69 -9.09 -0.24
N VAL A 218 -16.97 -8.06 -0.66
CA VAL A 218 -17.02 -7.51 -2.02
C VAL A 218 -15.80 -8.04 -2.77
N ASN A 219 -16.03 -8.98 -3.69
CA ASN A 219 -14.93 -9.64 -4.39
C ASN A 219 -15.43 -10.22 -5.72
N PRO A 220 -14.69 -10.11 -6.82
CA PRO A 220 -15.09 -10.70 -8.10
C PRO A 220 -15.19 -12.22 -8.07
N VAL A 221 -14.48 -12.89 -7.17
CA VAL A 221 -14.47 -14.35 -7.03
C VAL A 221 -15.02 -14.75 -5.67
N ARG A 222 -15.91 -15.72 -5.64
CA ARG A 222 -16.47 -16.27 -4.41
C ARG A 222 -15.56 -17.36 -3.85
N THR A 223 -14.60 -16.99 -3.05
CA THR A 223 -13.61 -17.87 -2.44
C THR A 223 -13.42 -17.54 -0.96
N GLY A 224 -12.73 -18.39 -0.21
CA GLY A 224 -12.26 -18.14 1.16
C GLY A 224 -13.16 -17.27 2.04
N TYR A 225 -12.82 -16.03 2.23
CA TYR A 225 -13.59 -15.10 3.06
C TYR A 225 -15.02 -14.89 2.58
N SER A 226 -15.26 -14.94 1.28
CA SER A 226 -16.61 -14.85 0.71
C SER A 226 -17.49 -16.04 1.09
N ALA A 227 -16.91 -17.21 1.37
CA ALA A 227 -17.64 -18.38 1.82
C ALA A 227 -18.12 -18.26 3.29
N ILE A 228 -17.43 -17.46 4.11
CA ILE A 228 -17.78 -17.24 5.52
C ILE A 228 -18.50 -15.92 5.75
N ALA A 229 -18.62 -15.06 4.74
CA ALA A 229 -19.38 -13.82 4.79
C ALA A 229 -20.89 -14.12 4.90
N ASP A 230 -21.64 -13.21 5.53
CA ASP A 230 -23.10 -13.25 5.54
C ASP A 230 -23.64 -12.95 4.15
N GLU A 231 -22.90 -12.14 3.39
CA GLU A 231 -23.25 -11.80 2.01
C GLU A 231 -21.98 -11.62 1.16
N TRP A 232 -22.02 -12.20 -0.02
CA TRP A 232 -21.00 -11.98 -1.05
C TRP A 232 -21.55 -11.13 -2.18
N ILE A 233 -20.85 -10.06 -2.50
CA ILE A 233 -21.14 -9.18 -3.62
C ILE A 233 -20.13 -9.46 -4.73
N GLY A 234 -20.60 -10.11 -5.78
CA GLY A 234 -19.81 -10.42 -6.98
C GLY A 234 -19.65 -9.18 -7.85
N ILE A 235 -18.58 -8.44 -7.65
CA ILE A 235 -18.33 -7.19 -8.38
C ILE A 235 -17.49 -7.43 -9.63
N ARG A 236 -17.75 -6.68 -10.70
CA ARG A 236 -16.84 -6.68 -11.87
C ARG A 236 -15.51 -6.03 -11.49
N PRO A 237 -14.37 -6.64 -11.86
CA PRO A 237 -13.04 -6.12 -11.53
C PRO A 237 -12.85 -4.67 -11.98
N GLY A 238 -12.27 -3.84 -11.11
CA GLY A 238 -11.97 -2.43 -11.39
C GLY A 238 -13.12 -1.46 -11.20
N THR A 239 -14.30 -1.93 -10.77
CA THR A 239 -15.49 -1.07 -10.58
C THR A 239 -15.80 -0.77 -9.10
N ASP A 240 -14.94 -1.20 -8.19
CA ASP A 240 -15.10 -1.00 -6.74
C ASP A 240 -15.32 0.47 -6.38
N GLY A 241 -14.54 1.37 -6.98
CA GLY A 241 -14.69 2.81 -6.77
C GLY A 241 -16.06 3.34 -7.16
N LEU A 242 -16.57 2.91 -8.31
CA LEU A 242 -17.89 3.31 -8.80
C LEU A 242 -19.01 2.79 -7.89
N PHE A 243 -18.91 1.55 -7.42
CA PHE A 243 -19.84 0.99 -6.44
C PHE A 243 -19.84 1.79 -5.13
N VAL A 244 -18.66 2.15 -4.61
CA VAL A 244 -18.53 2.96 -3.39
C VAL A 244 -19.12 4.36 -3.59
N LEU A 245 -18.88 4.99 -4.73
CA LEU A 245 -19.47 6.30 -5.06
C LEU A 245 -21.00 6.23 -5.16
N SER A 246 -21.56 5.11 -5.61
CA SER A 246 -23.00 4.90 -5.60
C SER A 246 -23.58 4.72 -4.18
N LEU A 247 -22.84 4.09 -3.25
CA LEU A 247 -23.21 4.08 -1.83
C LEU A 247 -23.21 5.51 -1.26
N ILE A 248 -22.20 6.30 -1.61
CA ILE A 248 -22.09 7.72 -1.21
C ILE A 248 -23.27 8.52 -1.76
N HIS A 249 -23.64 8.33 -3.04
CA HIS A 249 -24.82 8.95 -3.65
C HIS A 249 -26.09 8.69 -2.83
N GLU A 250 -26.34 7.45 -2.45
CA GLU A 250 -27.54 7.09 -1.67
C GLU A 250 -27.51 7.69 -0.25
N LEU A 251 -26.34 7.74 0.41
CA LEU A 251 -26.21 8.38 1.72
C LEU A 251 -26.49 9.88 1.65
N LEU A 252 -25.94 10.57 0.66
CA LEU A 252 -26.18 12.01 0.42
C LEU A 252 -27.64 12.27 0.07
N LYS A 253 -28.23 11.48 -0.83
CA LYS A 253 -29.62 11.61 -1.27
C LYS A 253 -30.62 11.40 -0.15
N THR A 254 -30.32 10.53 0.80
CA THR A 254 -31.17 10.20 1.94
C THR A 254 -30.84 10.99 3.20
N ASP A 255 -29.90 11.94 3.12
CA ASP A 255 -29.39 12.75 4.24
C ASP A 255 -28.90 11.89 5.43
N ARG A 256 -28.29 10.75 5.14
CA ARG A 256 -27.76 9.81 6.16
C ARG A 256 -26.25 9.96 6.27
N ILE A 257 -25.81 11.13 6.77
CA ILE A 257 -24.41 11.52 6.97
C ILE A 257 -24.22 12.15 8.35
N ASP A 258 -23.00 12.14 8.89
CA ASP A 258 -22.69 12.75 10.19
C ASP A 258 -22.28 14.22 10.02
N VAL A 259 -23.28 15.10 9.96
CA VAL A 259 -23.07 16.55 9.77
C VAL A 259 -22.21 17.16 10.90
N ASP A 260 -22.41 16.69 12.13
CA ASP A 260 -21.65 17.19 13.30
C ASP A 260 -20.18 16.81 13.19
N TYR A 261 -19.89 15.56 12.82
CA TYR A 261 -18.54 15.08 12.57
C TYR A 261 -17.86 15.85 11.42
N LEU A 262 -18.59 16.03 10.32
CA LEU A 262 -18.08 16.77 9.15
C LEU A 262 -17.70 18.20 9.51
N GLY A 263 -18.55 18.90 10.24
CA GLY A 263 -18.31 20.29 10.62
C GLY A 263 -17.20 20.50 11.65
N ARG A 264 -16.98 19.52 12.55
CA ARG A 264 -16.03 19.67 13.67
C ARG A 264 -14.67 19.05 13.43
N TYR A 265 -14.60 17.94 12.70
CA TYR A 265 -13.39 17.11 12.62
C TYR A 265 -12.83 16.99 11.22
N THR A 266 -13.40 17.71 10.24
CA THR A 266 -12.93 17.69 8.86
C THR A 266 -12.82 19.11 8.30
N ASN A 267 -12.25 19.23 7.10
CA ASN A 267 -12.24 20.48 6.33
C ASN A 267 -13.51 20.68 5.48
N ALA A 268 -14.58 19.95 5.74
CA ALA A 268 -15.81 20.00 4.95
C ALA A 268 -16.44 21.40 4.85
N ALA A 269 -16.27 22.22 5.90
CA ALA A 269 -16.78 23.58 5.95
C ALA A 269 -15.81 24.63 5.37
N TRP A 270 -14.56 24.28 5.02
CA TRP A 270 -13.61 25.23 4.49
C TRP A 270 -14.04 25.74 3.12
N LEU A 271 -13.87 27.04 2.90
CA LEU A 271 -14.29 27.69 1.66
C LEU A 271 -13.28 27.46 0.54
N VAL A 272 -13.78 27.12 -0.64
CA VAL A 272 -13.00 26.94 -1.86
C VAL A 272 -13.33 28.06 -2.83
N VAL A 273 -12.32 28.74 -3.33
CA VAL A 273 -12.44 29.83 -4.31
C VAL A 273 -13.05 29.30 -5.61
N GLN A 274 -14.04 30.01 -6.12
CA GLN A 274 -14.72 29.73 -7.40
C GLN A 274 -14.45 30.89 -8.36
N ALA A 275 -13.31 30.86 -9.01
CA ALA A 275 -12.86 31.92 -9.92
C ALA A 275 -12.02 31.31 -11.06
N PRO A 276 -12.63 30.71 -12.10
CA PRO A 276 -11.96 29.89 -13.10
C PRO A 276 -10.75 30.51 -13.81
N GLU A 277 -10.65 31.84 -13.84
CA GLU A 277 -9.54 32.55 -14.46
C GLU A 277 -8.42 32.92 -13.47
N ALA A 278 -8.60 32.64 -12.19
CA ALA A 278 -7.63 32.98 -11.16
C ALA A 278 -6.65 31.83 -10.89
N ALA A 279 -5.42 32.15 -10.51
CA ALA A 279 -4.40 31.15 -10.20
C ALA A 279 -4.73 30.28 -8.96
N ASP A 280 -5.59 30.80 -8.08
CA ASP A 280 -6.06 30.12 -6.87
C ASP A 280 -7.48 29.54 -6.98
N ASP A 281 -8.02 29.44 -8.20
CA ASP A 281 -9.28 28.73 -8.43
C ASP A 281 -9.21 27.29 -7.93
N GLY A 282 -10.24 26.85 -7.19
CA GLY A 282 -10.27 25.52 -6.60
C GLY A 282 -9.39 25.34 -5.34
N LEU A 283 -8.64 26.37 -4.92
CA LEU A 283 -7.88 26.34 -3.68
C LEU A 283 -8.70 26.88 -2.50
N PHE A 284 -8.22 26.61 -1.27
CA PHE A 284 -8.88 27.14 -0.07
C PHE A 284 -8.70 28.65 0.04
N ALA A 285 -9.81 29.34 0.28
CA ALA A 285 -9.80 30.74 0.67
C ALA A 285 -9.16 30.89 2.06
N ARG A 286 -8.19 31.82 2.18
CA ARG A 286 -7.42 32.01 3.41
C ARG A 286 -7.47 33.47 3.84
N ASN A 287 -7.35 33.69 5.16
CA ASN A 287 -7.16 35.03 5.71
C ASN A 287 -5.68 35.48 5.59
N GLU A 288 -5.39 36.68 6.05
CA GLU A 288 -4.01 37.25 6.02
C GLU A 288 -2.98 36.43 6.84
N ALA A 289 -3.45 35.67 7.83
CA ALA A 289 -2.61 34.76 8.62
C ALA A 289 -2.39 33.40 7.93
N GLY A 290 -2.94 33.20 6.72
CA GLY A 290 -2.86 31.93 5.99
C GLY A 290 -3.84 30.84 6.49
N GLU A 291 -4.75 31.17 7.40
CA GLU A 291 -5.73 30.21 7.92
C GLU A 291 -6.93 30.06 6.97
N PRO A 292 -7.48 28.85 6.79
CA PRO A 292 -8.63 28.64 5.93
C PRO A 292 -9.87 29.37 6.47
N LEU A 293 -10.70 29.88 5.57
CA LEU A 293 -11.94 30.56 5.89
C LEU A 293 -13.13 29.58 5.90
N VAL A 294 -14.12 29.89 6.74
CA VAL A 294 -15.42 29.22 6.80
C VAL A 294 -16.56 30.25 6.79
N LEU A 295 -17.75 29.80 6.38
CA LEU A 295 -18.98 30.62 6.39
C LEU A 295 -19.79 30.29 7.65
N GLU A 296 -20.00 31.28 8.52
CA GLU A 296 -20.86 31.14 9.69
C GLU A 296 -22.36 31.19 9.32
N PRO A 297 -23.25 30.71 10.21
CA PRO A 297 -24.71 30.86 10.02
C PRO A 297 -25.17 32.32 9.86
N SER A 298 -24.48 33.27 10.45
CA SER A 298 -24.71 34.72 10.31
C SER A 298 -24.44 35.26 8.89
N GLY A 299 -23.71 34.50 8.07
CA GLY A 299 -23.17 34.94 6.78
C GLY A 299 -21.80 35.60 6.87
N SER A 300 -21.24 35.72 8.07
CA SER A 300 -19.88 36.23 8.30
C SER A 300 -18.82 35.19 7.93
N LEU A 301 -17.60 35.65 7.61
CA LEU A 301 -16.42 34.82 7.44
C LEU A 301 -15.66 34.71 8.76
N ALA A 302 -15.22 33.50 9.09
CA ALA A 302 -14.39 33.25 10.26
C ALA A 302 -13.20 32.36 9.89
N SER A 303 -12.19 32.27 10.77
CA SER A 303 -11.12 31.27 10.62
C SER A 303 -11.64 29.87 10.92
N GLY A 304 -11.42 28.93 10.01
CA GLY A 304 -11.70 27.50 10.22
C GLY A 304 -10.83 26.83 11.28
N MET A 305 -9.80 27.54 11.75
CA MET A 305 -8.94 27.08 12.85
C MET A 305 -9.37 27.62 14.21
N ALA A 306 -10.34 28.55 14.26
CA ALA A 306 -10.81 29.14 15.49
C ALA A 306 -11.69 28.14 16.28
N THR A 307 -11.46 28.06 17.58
CA THR A 307 -12.27 27.22 18.46
C THR A 307 -13.64 27.85 18.71
N GLY A 308 -14.70 27.02 18.64
CA GLY A 308 -16.07 27.48 18.93
C GLY A 308 -16.82 28.06 17.74
N VAL A 309 -16.21 28.14 16.57
CA VAL A 309 -16.89 28.56 15.34
C VAL A 309 -17.91 27.49 14.91
N SER A 310 -19.12 27.93 14.62
CA SER A 310 -20.13 27.12 13.93
C SER A 310 -20.05 27.44 12.44
N ALA A 311 -19.84 26.45 11.61
CA ALA A 311 -19.65 26.67 10.18
C ALA A 311 -20.75 25.95 9.37
N ARG A 312 -21.18 26.58 8.27
CA ARG A 312 -22.07 25.99 7.30
C ARG A 312 -21.31 24.99 6.42
N LEU A 313 -21.95 23.89 6.12
CA LEU A 313 -21.47 22.92 5.12
C LEU A 313 -21.96 23.24 3.69
N VAL A 314 -22.97 24.10 3.57
CA VAL A 314 -23.58 24.52 2.30
C VAL A 314 -23.85 26.02 2.36
N GLY A 315 -23.59 26.71 1.27
CA GLY A 315 -23.86 28.14 1.11
C GLY A 315 -22.84 28.82 0.21
N ASP A 316 -23.20 30.03 -0.25
CA ASP A 316 -22.30 30.87 -1.03
C ASP A 316 -21.74 31.97 -0.14
N ALA A 317 -20.44 32.12 -0.18
CA ALA A 317 -19.70 33.17 0.49
C ALA A 317 -19.13 34.17 -0.54
N VAL A 318 -19.08 35.45 -0.16
CA VAL A 318 -18.35 36.48 -0.91
C VAL A 318 -17.11 36.82 -0.11
N LEU A 319 -15.95 36.66 -0.74
CA LEU A 319 -14.65 36.98 -0.16
C LEU A 319 -14.43 38.50 -0.11
N PRO A 320 -13.50 39.02 0.71
CA PRO A 320 -13.24 40.44 0.81
C PRO A 320 -12.87 41.13 -0.52
N ASP A 321 -12.34 40.36 -1.46
CA ASP A 321 -12.00 40.83 -2.81
C ASP A 321 -13.15 40.70 -3.83
N GLY A 322 -14.36 40.31 -3.36
CA GLY A 322 -15.57 40.18 -4.17
C GLY A 322 -15.73 38.84 -4.89
N ARG A 323 -14.79 37.91 -4.79
CA ARG A 323 -14.89 36.59 -5.41
C ARG A 323 -15.84 35.67 -4.65
N ARG A 324 -16.46 34.75 -5.38
CA ARG A 324 -17.30 33.70 -4.80
C ARG A 324 -16.45 32.58 -4.20
N ALA A 325 -16.88 32.03 -3.07
CA ALA A 325 -16.36 30.81 -2.51
C ALA A 325 -17.48 29.94 -1.92
N VAL A 326 -17.28 28.62 -1.90
CA VAL A 326 -18.27 27.66 -1.39
C VAL A 326 -17.60 26.64 -0.47
N PRO A 327 -18.31 26.05 0.52
CA PRO A 327 -17.77 24.98 1.35
C PRO A 327 -17.39 23.75 0.54
N VAL A 328 -16.30 23.07 0.93
CA VAL A 328 -15.86 21.80 0.33
C VAL A 328 -16.98 20.78 0.25
N PHE A 329 -17.76 20.63 1.32
CA PHE A 329 -18.84 19.65 1.35
C PHE A 329 -19.91 19.91 0.27
N GLN A 330 -20.21 21.16 -0.02
CA GLN A 330 -21.13 21.50 -1.10
C GLN A 330 -20.63 20.96 -2.45
N LEU A 331 -19.35 21.15 -2.77
CA LEU A 331 -18.76 20.65 -4.01
C LEU A 331 -18.77 19.12 -4.07
N VAL A 332 -18.51 18.47 -2.92
CA VAL A 332 -18.62 17.01 -2.79
C VAL A 332 -20.05 16.53 -3.04
N ALA A 333 -21.04 17.20 -2.42
CA ALA A 333 -22.44 16.84 -2.57
C ALA A 333 -22.95 17.08 -4.00
N GLU A 334 -22.65 18.23 -4.59
CA GLU A 334 -23.00 18.56 -5.98
C GLU A 334 -22.42 17.51 -6.96
N ARG A 335 -21.17 17.12 -6.76
CA ARG A 335 -20.52 16.11 -7.62
C ARG A 335 -21.15 14.72 -7.49
N TYR A 336 -21.39 14.24 -6.28
CA TYR A 336 -21.80 12.84 -6.08
C TYR A 336 -23.32 12.65 -5.99
N LEU A 337 -24.09 13.72 -5.99
CA LEU A 337 -25.53 13.68 -6.26
C LEU A 337 -25.85 13.64 -7.76
N ASP A 338 -24.85 13.74 -8.64
CA ASP A 338 -25.03 13.57 -10.07
C ASP A 338 -25.70 12.22 -10.37
N PRO A 339 -26.73 12.18 -11.24
CA PRO A 339 -27.45 10.95 -11.60
C PRO A 339 -26.56 9.82 -12.14
N GLY A 340 -25.39 10.13 -12.67
CA GLY A 340 -24.42 9.15 -13.13
C GLY A 340 -23.89 8.23 -12.01
N TYR A 341 -24.01 8.62 -10.76
CA TYR A 341 -23.66 7.80 -9.58
C TYR A 341 -24.86 7.09 -8.95
N ALA A 342 -26.08 7.34 -9.44
CA ALA A 342 -27.25 6.65 -8.93
C ALA A 342 -27.13 5.11 -9.10
N PRO A 343 -27.71 4.31 -8.20
CA PRO A 343 -27.63 2.85 -8.28
C PRO A 343 -28.06 2.27 -9.63
N GLU A 344 -29.08 2.86 -10.27
CA GLU A 344 -29.53 2.43 -11.59
C GLU A 344 -28.48 2.66 -12.69
N ALA A 345 -27.77 3.79 -12.62
CA ALA A 345 -26.76 4.13 -13.62
C ALA A 345 -25.52 3.24 -13.53
N VAL A 346 -25.18 2.77 -12.32
CA VAL A 346 -23.94 2.01 -12.08
C VAL A 346 -24.14 0.49 -12.02
N ALA A 347 -25.38 0.02 -11.85
CA ALA A 347 -25.71 -1.40 -11.60
C ALA A 347 -25.14 -2.33 -12.67
N GLU A 348 -25.34 -2.02 -13.93
CA GLU A 348 -24.84 -2.83 -15.04
C GLU A 348 -23.31 -2.85 -15.08
N THR A 349 -22.67 -1.70 -14.94
CA THR A 349 -21.19 -1.58 -14.95
C THR A 349 -20.54 -2.35 -13.82
N CYS A 350 -21.09 -2.26 -12.61
CA CYS A 350 -20.57 -2.95 -11.42
C CYS A 350 -20.95 -4.44 -11.38
N GLY A 351 -22.00 -4.83 -12.09
CA GLY A 351 -22.59 -6.16 -12.00
C GLY A 351 -23.36 -6.38 -10.70
N ILE A 352 -23.84 -5.30 -10.05
CA ILE A 352 -24.54 -5.33 -8.75
C ILE A 352 -25.93 -4.72 -8.94
N PRO A 353 -27.02 -5.43 -8.58
CA PRO A 353 -28.37 -4.88 -8.70
C PRO A 353 -28.54 -3.57 -7.92
N ALA A 354 -29.21 -2.57 -8.50
CA ALA A 354 -29.46 -1.27 -7.88
C ALA A 354 -30.14 -1.39 -6.50
N ALA A 355 -31.08 -2.33 -6.36
CA ALA A 355 -31.73 -2.62 -5.08
C ALA A 355 -30.74 -3.09 -4.00
N THR A 356 -29.72 -3.85 -4.37
CA THR A 356 -28.67 -4.29 -3.45
C THR A 356 -27.82 -3.11 -2.98
N ILE A 357 -27.46 -2.20 -3.87
CA ILE A 357 -26.71 -0.98 -3.54
C ILE A 357 -27.47 -0.14 -2.52
N ARG A 358 -28.77 0.14 -2.78
CA ARG A 358 -29.63 0.90 -1.85
C ARG A 358 -29.75 0.21 -0.50
N ARG A 359 -30.00 -1.08 -0.50
CA ARG A 359 -30.14 -1.83 0.74
C ARG A 359 -28.84 -1.78 1.58
N LEU A 360 -27.69 -1.95 0.95
CA LEU A 360 -26.40 -1.88 1.67
C LEU A 360 -26.14 -0.48 2.22
N ALA A 361 -26.43 0.59 1.46
CA ALA A 361 -26.32 1.95 1.95
C ALA A 361 -27.26 2.20 3.14
N ALA A 362 -28.52 1.74 3.05
CA ALA A 362 -29.50 1.87 4.14
C ALA A 362 -29.08 1.07 5.39
N GLU A 363 -28.56 -0.15 5.24
CA GLU A 363 -28.08 -0.98 6.35
C GLU A 363 -26.85 -0.35 7.04
N MET A 364 -25.92 0.20 6.27
CA MET A 364 -24.76 0.93 6.81
C MET A 364 -25.21 2.15 7.61
N ALA A 365 -26.10 2.96 7.02
CA ALA A 365 -26.64 4.15 7.65
C ALA A 365 -27.40 3.81 8.94
N ARG A 366 -28.26 2.80 8.91
CA ARG A 366 -28.99 2.32 10.09
C ARG A 366 -28.00 1.92 11.19
N THR A 367 -27.01 1.10 10.86
CA THR A 367 -26.02 0.65 11.84
C THR A 367 -25.20 1.81 12.40
N ALA A 368 -24.80 2.78 11.56
CA ALA A 368 -24.04 3.94 12.00
C ALA A 368 -24.82 4.86 12.92
N PHE A 369 -26.11 5.13 12.63
CA PHE A 369 -26.87 6.20 13.25
C PHE A 369 -27.95 5.73 14.23
N GLU A 370 -28.37 4.47 14.16
CA GLU A 370 -29.42 3.91 15.03
C GLU A 370 -28.87 2.86 16.03
N GLU A 371 -27.64 2.38 15.80
CA GLU A 371 -26.96 1.42 16.67
C GLU A 371 -25.70 2.03 17.30
N GLU A 372 -25.73 3.31 17.60
CA GLU A 372 -24.60 4.06 18.17
C GLU A 372 -24.03 3.37 19.42
N ILE A 373 -22.75 3.56 19.64
CA ILE A 373 -22.06 3.14 20.84
C ILE A 373 -21.68 4.38 21.65
N GLU A 374 -21.94 4.36 22.95
CA GLU A 374 -21.43 5.37 23.85
C GLU A 374 -20.46 4.72 24.83
N LEU A 375 -19.24 5.22 24.89
CA LEU A 375 -18.23 4.80 25.87
C LEU A 375 -17.98 5.93 26.85
N THR A 376 -18.03 5.63 28.15
CA THR A 376 -17.65 6.56 29.21
C THR A 376 -16.12 6.62 29.30
N VAL A 377 -15.52 7.30 28.32
CA VAL A 377 -14.06 7.50 28.22
C VAL A 377 -13.82 9.00 28.05
N PRO A 378 -13.26 9.68 29.06
CA PRO A 378 -12.90 11.09 28.94
C PRO A 378 -11.81 11.29 27.88
N TRP A 379 -12.00 12.29 27.03
CA TRP A 379 -11.03 12.65 26.00
C TRP A 379 -11.07 14.14 25.68
N THR A 380 -10.03 14.64 25.04
CA THR A 380 -9.94 16.03 24.59
C THR A 380 -9.77 16.06 23.08
N ASP A 381 -10.59 16.85 22.41
CA ASP A 381 -10.55 17.00 20.95
C ASP A 381 -9.41 17.94 20.51
N TRP A 382 -9.24 18.07 19.18
CA TRP A 382 -8.21 18.93 18.59
C TRP A 382 -8.34 20.40 18.97
N ALA A 383 -9.56 20.86 19.29
CA ALA A 383 -9.85 22.24 19.70
C ALA A 383 -9.67 22.47 21.23
N GLY A 384 -9.18 21.45 21.95
CA GLY A 384 -8.98 21.50 23.40
C GLY A 384 -10.25 21.32 24.23
N ARG A 385 -11.39 20.96 23.62
CA ARG A 385 -12.65 20.71 24.33
C ARG A 385 -12.60 19.34 24.99
N ARG A 386 -12.95 19.29 26.27
CA ARG A 386 -13.05 18.04 27.03
C ARG A 386 -14.43 17.43 26.85
N HIS A 387 -14.45 16.13 26.64
CA HIS A 387 -15.64 15.30 26.53
C HIS A 387 -15.57 14.20 27.59
N GLU A 388 -16.69 13.87 28.21
CA GLU A 388 -16.77 12.80 29.22
C GLU A 388 -17.12 11.44 28.59
N THR A 389 -17.71 11.46 27.39
CA THR A 389 -18.07 10.26 26.64
C THR A 389 -17.55 10.35 25.21
N MET A 390 -17.38 9.18 24.59
CA MET A 390 -17.03 9.07 23.18
C MET A 390 -18.14 8.33 22.44
N ARG A 391 -18.72 8.98 21.45
CA ARG A 391 -19.72 8.39 20.56
C ARG A 391 -19.06 7.53 19.50
N GLY A 392 -19.56 6.31 19.30
CA GLY A 392 -19.10 5.36 18.32
C GLY A 392 -20.10 5.12 17.19
N ARG A 393 -19.56 4.83 16.00
CA ARG A 393 -20.29 4.49 14.78
C ARG A 393 -19.86 3.09 14.34
N PRO A 394 -20.61 2.02 14.65
CA PRO A 394 -20.11 0.64 14.52
C PRO A 394 -20.13 0.10 13.08
N VAL A 395 -19.70 0.90 12.13
CA VAL A 395 -19.50 0.53 10.73
C VAL A 395 -18.04 0.66 10.37
N SER A 396 -17.47 -0.39 9.80
CA SER A 396 -16.09 -0.37 9.37
C SER A 396 -15.90 -1.04 8.01
N LEU A 397 -14.89 -0.57 7.29
CA LEU A 397 -14.49 -1.10 6.00
C LEU A 397 -13.06 -1.62 6.10
N HIS A 398 -12.72 -2.58 5.26
CA HIS A 398 -11.33 -3.00 5.08
C HIS A 398 -11.06 -3.26 3.61
N ALA A 399 -9.90 -2.85 3.18
CA ALA A 399 -9.42 -3.07 1.83
C ALA A 399 -7.91 -3.27 1.86
N MET A 400 -7.39 -3.90 0.83
CA MET A 400 -5.96 -4.12 0.68
C MET A 400 -5.55 -3.92 -0.79
N ARG A 401 -4.43 -4.44 -1.14
CA ARG A 401 -3.83 -4.34 -2.45
C ARG A 401 -4.77 -4.69 -3.61
N GLY A 402 -5.76 -5.56 -3.40
CA GLY A 402 -6.70 -5.97 -4.44
C GLY A 402 -7.38 -4.81 -5.17
N ILE A 403 -7.68 -3.72 -4.47
CA ILE A 403 -8.28 -2.52 -5.06
C ILE A 403 -7.29 -1.39 -5.30
N SER A 404 -6.23 -1.29 -4.50
CA SER A 404 -5.25 -0.21 -4.64
C SER A 404 -4.32 -0.39 -5.84
N ALA A 405 -4.08 -1.62 -6.28
CA ALA A 405 -3.17 -1.93 -7.38
C ALA A 405 -3.78 -1.76 -8.79
N HIS A 406 -5.02 -1.29 -8.88
CA HIS A 406 -5.65 -0.95 -10.16
C HIS A 406 -5.21 0.42 -10.68
N SER A 407 -5.40 0.69 -11.97
CA SER A 407 -5.12 2.00 -12.59
C SER A 407 -5.93 3.14 -11.96
N ASN A 408 -7.14 2.85 -11.47
CA ASN A 408 -8.00 3.78 -10.74
C ASN A 408 -7.90 3.62 -9.21
N GLY A 409 -6.91 2.88 -8.70
CA GLY A 409 -6.80 2.49 -7.29
C GLY A 409 -6.70 3.68 -6.34
N PHE A 410 -6.03 4.77 -6.74
CA PHE A 410 -5.97 6.00 -5.95
C PHE A 410 -7.37 6.57 -5.68
N GLN A 411 -8.19 6.73 -6.73
CA GLN A 411 -9.54 7.27 -6.59
C GLN A 411 -10.46 6.31 -5.85
N THR A 412 -10.32 5.00 -6.04
CA THR A 412 -11.06 3.98 -5.31
C THR A 412 -10.76 4.06 -3.80
N CYS A 413 -9.50 4.18 -3.41
CA CYS A 413 -9.12 4.34 -2.01
C CYS A 413 -9.66 5.65 -1.42
N ARG A 414 -9.62 6.75 -2.18
CA ARG A 414 -10.24 8.03 -1.75
C ARG A 414 -11.76 7.88 -1.54
N ALA A 415 -12.45 7.19 -2.43
CA ALA A 415 -13.90 6.95 -2.28
C ALA A 415 -14.21 6.15 -1.00
N LEU A 416 -13.42 5.14 -0.67
CA LEU A 416 -13.57 4.39 0.59
C LEU A 416 -13.33 5.27 1.82
N HIS A 417 -12.34 6.15 1.80
CA HIS A 417 -12.13 7.10 2.88
C HIS A 417 -13.28 8.08 3.00
N LEU A 418 -13.76 8.64 1.88
CA LEU A 418 -14.89 9.57 1.87
C LEU A 418 -16.16 8.93 2.42
N LEU A 419 -16.45 7.67 2.06
CA LEU A 419 -17.59 6.93 2.60
C LEU A 419 -17.53 6.86 4.14
N GLN A 420 -16.36 6.57 4.69
CA GLN A 420 -16.17 6.50 6.15
C GLN A 420 -16.20 7.89 6.81
N ILE A 421 -15.71 8.93 6.13
CA ILE A 421 -15.81 10.33 6.60
C ILE A 421 -17.26 10.75 6.69
N LEU A 422 -18.06 10.49 5.65
CA LEU A 422 -19.49 10.85 5.65
C LEU A 422 -20.30 10.15 6.73
N LEU A 423 -19.95 8.91 7.06
CA LEU A 423 -20.56 8.15 8.14
C LEU A 423 -20.01 8.51 9.53
N GLY A 424 -18.98 9.35 9.65
CA GLY A 424 -18.34 9.69 10.91
C GLY A 424 -17.68 8.52 11.62
N THR A 425 -17.16 7.52 10.88
CA THR A 425 -16.66 6.26 11.44
C THR A 425 -15.16 6.24 11.71
N ILE A 426 -14.43 7.31 11.36
CA ILE A 426 -12.98 7.35 11.51
C ILE A 426 -12.61 7.75 12.94
N ASP A 427 -11.72 6.97 13.56
CA ASP A 427 -11.18 7.14 14.91
C ASP A 427 -12.25 7.20 16.02
N VAL A 428 -13.37 6.49 15.83
CA VAL A 428 -14.44 6.36 16.83
C VAL A 428 -14.68 4.88 17.19
N PRO A 429 -15.25 4.59 18.38
CA PRO A 429 -15.58 3.22 18.77
C PRO A 429 -16.48 2.50 17.76
N GLY A 430 -16.14 1.27 17.44
CA GLY A 430 -16.85 0.44 16.46
C GLY A 430 -16.52 0.76 15.01
N GLY A 431 -15.89 1.88 14.76
CA GLY A 431 -15.50 2.33 13.44
C GLY A 431 -14.11 1.84 13.00
N TRP A 432 -13.40 2.72 12.34
CA TRP A 432 -12.13 2.43 11.70
C TRP A 432 -11.02 3.33 12.25
N ARG A 433 -9.93 2.74 12.70
CA ARG A 433 -8.79 3.47 13.21
C ARG A 433 -7.80 3.78 12.08
N TYR A 434 -7.52 5.04 11.91
CA TYR A 434 -6.63 5.56 10.89
C TYR A 434 -5.16 5.19 11.13
N LYS A 435 -4.65 5.46 12.33
CA LYS A 435 -3.26 5.16 12.65
C LYS A 435 -3.10 3.82 13.37
N SER A 436 -2.03 3.10 13.01
CA SER A 436 -1.61 1.94 13.79
C SER A 436 -1.41 2.32 15.26
N PRO A 437 -1.82 1.47 16.22
CA PRO A 437 -1.60 1.70 17.64
C PRO A 437 -0.12 1.60 18.04
N HIS A 438 0.72 1.09 17.16
CA HIS A 438 2.12 0.87 17.45
C HIS A 438 2.93 2.15 17.20
N PRO A 439 3.61 2.69 18.24
CA PRO A 439 4.52 3.80 18.03
C PRO A 439 5.65 3.37 17.08
N LYS A 440 6.03 4.24 16.16
CA LYS A 440 7.24 4.03 15.36
C LYS A 440 8.45 4.23 16.27
N PRO A 441 9.30 3.21 16.47
CA PRO A 441 10.40 3.28 17.42
C PRO A 441 11.54 4.20 16.97
N ALA A 442 11.60 4.55 15.68
CA ALA A 442 12.64 5.42 15.15
C ALA A 442 12.17 6.89 15.15
N PRO A 443 13.02 7.84 15.55
CA PRO A 443 12.71 9.25 15.39
C PRO A 443 12.51 9.58 13.90
N PRO A 444 11.66 10.54 13.57
CA PRO A 444 11.51 10.98 12.18
C PRO A 444 12.84 11.56 11.69
N GLY A 445 13.28 11.08 10.53
CA GLY A 445 14.43 11.65 9.83
C GLY A 445 14.12 13.05 9.27
N PRO A 446 15.13 13.79 8.80
CA PRO A 446 14.92 15.05 8.11
C PRO A 446 14.04 14.88 6.89
N LYS A 447 13.23 15.86 6.58
CA LYS A 447 12.26 15.87 5.50
C LYS A 447 12.57 16.88 4.41
N PRO A 448 12.21 16.54 3.17
CA PRO A 448 12.17 15.20 2.62
C PRO A 448 13.55 14.58 2.66
N ALA A 449 13.62 13.28 2.93
CA ALA A 449 14.92 12.60 3.01
C ALA A 449 15.58 12.52 1.64
N GLY A 450 16.88 12.86 1.57
CA GLY A 450 17.77 12.55 0.45
C GLY A 450 17.37 13.11 -0.90
N ARG A 451 17.12 14.41 -1.00
CA ARG A 451 16.88 15.08 -2.29
C ARG A 451 18.09 15.00 -3.21
N PRO A 452 17.87 14.92 -4.55
CA PRO A 452 18.97 14.89 -5.52
C PRO A 452 19.98 16.03 -5.38
N GLU A 453 19.55 17.20 -4.95
CA GLU A 453 20.38 18.40 -4.73
C GLU A 453 21.35 18.25 -3.54
N GLN A 454 21.06 17.34 -2.62
CA GLN A 454 21.87 17.07 -1.43
C GLN A 454 22.97 16.04 -1.67
N VAL A 455 23.02 15.44 -2.86
CA VAL A 455 23.99 14.41 -3.19
C VAL A 455 25.35 15.03 -3.46
N ALA A 456 26.38 14.45 -2.82
CA ALA A 456 27.77 14.85 -3.03
C ALA A 456 28.68 13.63 -3.19
N PRO A 457 29.69 13.68 -4.07
CA PRO A 457 30.64 12.60 -4.27
C PRO A 457 31.27 12.11 -2.96
N GLY A 458 31.24 10.81 -2.74
CA GLY A 458 31.84 10.17 -1.57
C GLY A 458 31.16 10.44 -0.22
N LYS A 459 30.05 11.17 -0.19
CA LYS A 459 29.36 11.54 1.05
C LYS A 459 28.07 10.73 1.23
N PRO A 460 27.70 10.37 2.47
CA PRO A 460 26.37 9.88 2.78
C PRO A 460 25.29 10.94 2.54
N LEU A 461 24.05 10.51 2.31
CA LEU A 461 22.91 11.42 2.37
C LEU A 461 22.67 11.88 3.82
N PRO A 462 22.14 13.10 4.00
CA PRO A 462 21.85 13.64 5.33
C PRO A 462 20.63 13.00 6.00
N GLY A 463 20.00 12.00 5.39
CA GLY A 463 18.84 11.31 5.92
C GLY A 463 18.57 9.98 5.25
N ILE A 464 17.49 9.32 5.66
CA ILE A 464 17.07 8.06 5.06
C ILE A 464 16.41 8.34 3.70
N PRO A 465 16.80 7.66 2.60
CA PRO A 465 16.21 7.90 1.27
C PRO A 465 14.75 7.44 1.17
N LEU A 466 14.24 6.78 2.20
CA LEU A 466 12.85 6.36 2.35
C LEU A 466 12.09 7.33 3.23
N GLY A 467 11.25 8.15 2.65
CA GLY A 467 10.34 9.01 3.40
C GLY A 467 9.04 9.22 2.63
N TYR A 468 7.90 9.03 3.30
CA TYR A 468 6.68 9.69 2.88
C TYR A 468 6.70 11.12 3.37
N PRO A 469 6.06 12.06 2.66
CA PRO A 469 5.76 13.34 3.24
C PRO A 469 4.99 13.10 4.53
N LEU A 470 5.28 13.86 5.55
CA LEU A 470 4.58 13.76 6.83
C LEU A 470 3.33 14.61 6.80
N SER A 471 3.18 15.48 5.83
CA SER A 471 1.99 16.30 5.64
C SER A 471 1.64 16.48 4.15
N PRO A 472 0.39 16.77 3.83
CA PRO A 472 -0.03 17.07 2.45
C PRO A 472 0.70 18.26 1.82
N GLU A 473 1.12 19.22 2.63
CA GLU A 473 1.84 20.42 2.15
C GLU A 473 3.16 20.06 1.45
N ASP A 474 3.81 18.99 1.90
CA ASP A 474 5.03 18.49 1.27
C ASP A 474 4.81 18.01 -0.18
N LEU A 475 3.55 17.84 -0.60
CA LEU A 475 3.15 17.40 -1.94
C LEU A 475 2.47 18.48 -2.77
N LEU A 476 2.17 19.63 -2.18
CA LEU A 476 1.42 20.68 -2.87
C LEU A 476 2.27 21.48 -3.83
N LEU A 477 3.52 21.74 -3.47
CA LEU A 477 4.41 22.59 -4.25
C LEU A 477 5.77 21.91 -4.45
N ASP A 478 6.35 22.11 -5.64
CA ASP A 478 7.73 21.74 -5.95
C ASP A 478 8.72 22.77 -5.36
N THR A 479 10.00 22.56 -5.60
CA THR A 479 11.08 23.48 -5.14
C THR A 479 11.01 24.85 -5.78
N GLU A 480 10.26 25.01 -6.86
CA GLU A 480 10.06 26.28 -7.57
C GLU A 480 8.73 26.94 -7.19
N GLY A 481 7.99 26.36 -6.23
CA GLY A 481 6.72 26.87 -5.77
C GLY A 481 5.54 26.63 -6.71
N ARG A 482 5.68 25.72 -7.68
CA ARG A 482 4.60 25.33 -8.59
C ARG A 482 3.78 24.18 -8.01
N PRO A 483 2.47 24.09 -8.33
CA PRO A 483 1.64 22.97 -7.91
C PRO A 483 2.23 21.63 -8.36
N PHE A 484 2.41 20.73 -7.42
CA PHE A 484 2.97 19.42 -7.68
C PHE A 484 1.89 18.49 -8.26
N ARG A 485 2.16 17.90 -9.38
CA ARG A 485 1.27 16.89 -9.95
C ARG A 485 1.50 15.55 -9.27
N ILE A 486 0.42 14.83 -8.95
CA ILE A 486 0.50 13.53 -8.29
C ILE A 486 1.26 12.49 -9.11
N ASP A 487 1.21 12.57 -10.42
CA ASP A 487 1.98 11.71 -11.33
C ASP A 487 3.47 12.02 -11.32
N LYS A 488 3.86 13.21 -10.87
CA LYS A 488 5.25 13.64 -10.68
C LYS A 488 5.75 13.42 -9.25
N ALA A 489 4.85 13.43 -8.28
CA ALA A 489 5.19 13.19 -6.86
C ALA A 489 5.84 11.83 -6.62
N PHE A 490 5.83 10.95 -7.61
CA PHE A 490 6.36 9.60 -7.56
C PHE A 490 7.36 9.33 -8.71
N SER A 491 8.21 10.31 -9.02
CA SER A 491 9.29 10.22 -10.01
C SER A 491 10.66 10.42 -9.36
N TRP A 492 11.74 10.30 -10.12
CA TRP A 492 13.10 10.58 -9.66
C TRP A 492 13.30 12.00 -9.08
N ASP A 493 12.45 12.94 -9.43
CA ASP A 493 12.53 14.33 -8.97
C ASP A 493 12.11 14.49 -7.49
N ALA A 494 11.37 13.53 -6.96
CA ALA A 494 10.94 13.55 -5.58
C ALA A 494 11.37 12.24 -4.88
N PRO A 495 12.05 12.31 -3.73
CA PRO A 495 12.50 11.12 -2.97
C PRO A 495 11.36 10.22 -2.54
N ILE A 496 10.16 10.75 -2.37
CA ILE A 496 8.91 10.01 -2.21
C ILE A 496 8.63 9.04 -3.33
N ALA A 497 9.04 9.39 -4.50
CA ALA A 497 8.90 8.59 -5.69
C ALA A 497 9.52 7.20 -5.57
N ALA A 498 10.50 7.05 -4.73
CA ALA A 498 11.08 5.75 -4.43
C ALA A 498 10.03 4.72 -3.94
N HIS A 499 8.90 5.18 -3.44
CA HIS A 499 7.78 4.33 -3.05
C HIS A 499 6.60 4.33 -4.02
N GLY A 500 6.55 5.29 -4.93
CA GLY A 500 5.39 5.51 -5.76
C GLY A 500 5.38 4.68 -7.03
N MET A 501 6.09 5.13 -8.01
CA MET A 501 6.02 4.57 -9.37
C MET A 501 7.18 3.61 -9.65
N LEU A 502 7.31 2.54 -8.87
CA LEU A 502 8.39 1.57 -8.99
C LEU A 502 8.51 0.96 -10.39
N GLN A 503 7.39 0.83 -11.09
CA GLN A 503 7.35 0.40 -12.47
C GLN A 503 8.12 1.35 -13.43
N MET A 504 8.33 2.59 -13.00
CA MET A 504 9.07 3.58 -13.79
C MET A 504 10.59 3.53 -13.58
N VAL A 505 11.08 2.83 -12.57
CA VAL A 505 12.52 2.79 -12.23
C VAL A 505 13.36 2.35 -13.42
N ILE A 506 13.03 1.21 -14.05
CA ILE A 506 13.76 0.70 -15.22
C ILE A 506 13.56 1.63 -16.42
N SER A 507 12.34 2.09 -16.64
CA SER A 507 12.00 3.00 -17.73
C SER A 507 12.78 4.33 -17.64
N ASN A 508 12.84 4.91 -16.44
CA ASN A 508 13.59 6.15 -16.19
C ASN A 508 15.10 5.92 -16.33
N ALA A 509 15.61 4.83 -15.77
CA ALA A 509 17.03 4.47 -15.92
C ALA A 509 17.41 4.28 -17.41
N TRP A 510 16.57 3.60 -18.18
CA TRP A 510 16.75 3.39 -19.62
C TRP A 510 16.73 4.69 -20.42
N LYS A 511 15.86 5.65 -20.07
CA LYS A 511 15.77 6.96 -20.70
C LYS A 511 16.87 7.93 -20.28
N GLY A 512 17.45 7.71 -19.11
CA GLY A 512 18.33 8.69 -18.47
C GLY A 512 17.56 9.91 -17.91
N ASP A 513 16.33 9.74 -17.48
CA ASP A 513 15.42 10.79 -17.03
C ASP A 513 15.13 10.63 -15.52
N PRO A 514 15.40 11.64 -14.67
CA PRO A 514 15.91 12.99 -14.99
C PRO A 514 17.43 13.04 -15.17
N TYR A 515 18.14 11.96 -14.90
CA TYR A 515 19.59 11.83 -15.07
C TYR A 515 19.97 10.38 -15.36
N PRO A 516 21.13 10.13 -15.98
CA PRO A 516 21.54 8.77 -16.35
C PRO A 516 21.88 7.93 -15.13
N ILE A 517 21.43 6.68 -15.12
CA ILE A 517 21.80 5.65 -14.16
C ILE A 517 22.95 4.83 -14.76
N ASP A 518 24.03 4.69 -14.03
CA ASP A 518 25.17 3.83 -14.38
C ASP A 518 24.93 2.39 -13.89
N THR A 519 24.55 2.25 -12.63
CA THR A 519 24.37 0.95 -12.01
C THR A 519 22.94 0.82 -11.45
N LEU A 520 22.24 -0.22 -11.91
CA LEU A 520 20.99 -0.67 -11.33
C LEU A 520 21.29 -1.86 -10.42
N PHE A 521 21.15 -1.68 -9.11
CA PHE A 521 21.31 -2.74 -8.14
C PHE A 521 19.93 -3.20 -7.67
N MET A 522 19.58 -4.43 -8.02
CA MET A 522 18.29 -5.03 -7.71
C MET A 522 18.45 -6.12 -6.68
N TYR A 523 17.71 -6.01 -5.59
CA TYR A 523 17.75 -6.95 -4.48
C TYR A 523 16.38 -7.60 -4.29
N MET A 524 16.30 -8.93 -4.47
CA MET A 524 15.08 -9.72 -4.33
C MET A 524 13.86 -9.16 -5.12
N ALA A 525 14.12 -8.69 -6.34
CA ALA A 525 13.12 -8.00 -7.17
C ALA A 525 13.19 -8.46 -8.63
N ASN A 526 12.39 -9.46 -8.99
CA ASN A 526 12.33 -10.02 -10.33
C ASN A 526 11.53 -9.11 -11.29
N MET A 527 12.08 -7.93 -11.62
CA MET A 527 11.41 -6.92 -12.46
C MET A 527 11.31 -7.32 -13.93
N ALA A 528 12.08 -8.29 -14.38
CA ALA A 528 11.95 -8.84 -15.73
C ALA A 528 10.66 -9.67 -15.90
N TRP A 529 10.02 -10.09 -14.80
CA TRP A 529 8.81 -10.89 -14.85
C TRP A 529 7.60 -10.23 -14.19
N ASN A 530 7.76 -9.70 -13.00
CA ASN A 530 6.65 -9.14 -12.24
C ASN A 530 6.92 -7.69 -11.83
N SER A 531 5.88 -7.01 -11.37
CA SER A 531 5.95 -5.63 -10.86
C SER A 531 6.47 -4.58 -11.85
N ALA A 532 6.55 -4.92 -13.13
CA ALA A 532 7.02 -4.05 -14.20
C ALA A 532 5.88 -3.46 -15.05
N MET A 533 4.64 -3.82 -14.79
CA MET A 533 3.42 -3.45 -15.54
C MET A 533 3.40 -3.94 -16.99
N ASN A 534 4.56 -3.98 -17.66
CA ASN A 534 4.73 -4.50 -19.02
C ASN A 534 6.05 -5.25 -19.13
N THR A 535 6.03 -6.55 -18.85
CA THR A 535 7.22 -7.40 -18.82
C THR A 535 7.99 -7.41 -20.15
N ALA A 536 7.31 -7.52 -21.28
CA ALA A 536 7.94 -7.57 -22.58
C ALA A 536 8.71 -6.28 -22.92
N VAL A 537 8.18 -5.13 -22.54
CA VAL A 537 8.86 -3.84 -22.73
C VAL A 537 10.04 -3.72 -21.76
N THR A 538 9.86 -4.12 -20.51
CA THR A 538 10.91 -4.07 -19.49
C THR A 538 12.10 -4.96 -19.88
N MET A 539 11.86 -6.18 -20.35
CA MET A 539 12.90 -7.07 -20.84
C MET A 539 13.70 -6.44 -22.00
N ARG A 540 13.01 -5.78 -22.94
CA ARG A 540 13.69 -5.05 -24.02
C ARG A 540 14.54 -3.91 -23.50
N MET A 541 14.03 -3.09 -22.57
CA MET A 541 14.77 -1.97 -21.97
C MET A 541 16.03 -2.44 -21.24
N LEU A 542 15.95 -3.58 -20.53
CA LEU A 542 17.11 -4.16 -19.82
C LEU A 542 18.24 -4.63 -20.77
N ALA A 543 17.89 -5.04 -21.98
CA ALA A 543 18.84 -5.53 -23.00
C ALA A 543 19.17 -4.49 -24.08
N ASP A 544 18.56 -3.30 -24.04
CA ASP A 544 18.71 -2.28 -25.10
C ASP A 544 20.10 -1.63 -25.04
N LYS A 545 20.65 -1.39 -26.25
CA LYS A 545 21.94 -0.74 -26.45
C LYS A 545 21.75 0.61 -27.13
N ASP A 546 22.61 1.53 -26.78
CA ASP A 546 22.71 2.80 -27.50
C ASP A 546 23.29 2.54 -28.92
N PRO A 547 22.61 2.94 -29.99
CA PRO A 547 23.08 2.65 -31.35
C PRO A 547 24.41 3.32 -31.72
N ALA A 548 24.75 4.43 -31.05
CA ALA A 548 25.95 5.19 -31.37
C ALA A 548 27.21 4.61 -30.68
N SER A 549 27.05 4.15 -29.42
CA SER A 549 28.18 3.61 -28.64
C SER A 549 28.26 2.09 -28.67
N GLY A 550 27.15 1.38 -28.93
CA GLY A 550 27.03 -0.06 -28.80
C GLY A 550 26.94 -0.56 -27.34
N GLU A 551 26.99 0.35 -26.37
CA GLU A 551 26.91 0.03 -24.95
C GLU A 551 25.47 -0.08 -24.48
N TYR A 552 25.22 -0.85 -23.41
CA TYR A 552 23.89 -0.92 -22.81
C TYR A 552 23.47 0.45 -22.26
N ARG A 553 22.21 0.86 -22.49
CA ARG A 553 21.66 2.11 -21.97
C ARG A 553 21.68 2.19 -20.44
N ILE A 554 21.52 1.06 -19.76
CA ILE A 554 21.82 0.89 -18.34
C ILE A 554 23.16 0.13 -18.26
N PRO A 555 24.28 0.80 -18.03
CA PRO A 555 25.60 0.17 -18.24
C PRO A 555 25.83 -1.07 -17.40
N ARG A 556 25.34 -1.11 -16.14
CA ARG A 556 25.59 -2.20 -15.21
C ARG A 556 24.34 -2.60 -14.46
N ILE A 557 24.11 -3.90 -14.32
CA ILE A 557 23.03 -4.48 -13.51
C ILE A 557 23.63 -5.50 -12.54
N ILE A 558 23.54 -5.20 -11.24
CA ILE A 558 23.82 -6.15 -10.17
C ILE A 558 22.49 -6.71 -9.68
N TYR A 559 22.36 -8.02 -9.59
CA TYR A 559 21.18 -8.68 -9.08
C TYR A 559 21.52 -9.62 -7.93
N SER A 560 20.89 -9.43 -6.80
CA SER A 560 21.03 -10.32 -5.64
C SER A 560 19.69 -10.97 -5.32
N ASP A 561 19.64 -12.30 -5.35
CA ASP A 561 18.47 -13.11 -5.03
C ASP A 561 18.89 -14.51 -4.59
N ALA A 562 17.99 -15.22 -3.93
CA ALA A 562 18.21 -16.62 -3.54
C ALA A 562 18.04 -17.61 -4.72
N TYR A 563 17.30 -17.22 -5.77
CA TYR A 563 16.90 -18.12 -6.85
C TYR A 563 17.25 -17.60 -8.23
N TYR A 564 17.44 -18.56 -9.15
CA TYR A 564 17.56 -18.28 -10.57
C TYR A 564 16.17 -17.91 -11.14
N SER A 565 15.89 -16.62 -11.17
CA SER A 565 14.67 -16.05 -11.72
C SER A 565 14.92 -15.40 -13.09
N GLU A 566 13.86 -14.90 -13.75
CA GLU A 566 13.96 -14.29 -15.08
C GLU A 566 14.91 -13.08 -15.09
N MET A 567 14.99 -12.34 -13.96
CA MET A 567 15.88 -11.18 -13.85
C MET A 567 17.37 -11.56 -13.93
N VAL A 568 17.74 -12.80 -13.56
CA VAL A 568 19.12 -13.30 -13.64
C VAL A 568 19.64 -13.16 -15.06
N ALA A 569 18.86 -13.52 -16.08
CA ALA A 569 19.28 -13.46 -17.48
C ALA A 569 19.69 -12.05 -17.94
N TYR A 570 19.22 -11.01 -17.28
CA TYR A 570 19.48 -9.60 -17.61
C TYR A 570 20.56 -8.95 -16.73
N ALA A 571 21.06 -9.64 -15.73
CA ALA A 571 22.10 -9.13 -14.85
C ALA A 571 23.50 -9.30 -15.45
N ASP A 572 24.42 -8.41 -15.09
CA ASP A 572 25.85 -8.52 -15.42
C ASP A 572 26.63 -9.24 -14.32
N LEU A 573 26.17 -9.07 -13.07
CA LEU A 573 26.70 -9.74 -11.89
C LEU A 573 25.54 -10.23 -11.03
N VAL A 574 25.53 -11.53 -10.71
CA VAL A 574 24.53 -12.15 -9.84
C VAL A 574 25.18 -12.56 -8.54
N LEU A 575 24.57 -12.14 -7.43
CA LEU A 575 25.03 -12.43 -6.06
C LEU A 575 23.99 -13.30 -5.37
N PRO A 576 24.27 -14.58 -5.09
CA PRO A 576 23.36 -15.44 -4.34
C PRO A 576 23.05 -14.88 -2.96
N ASP A 577 21.77 -14.93 -2.57
CA ASP A 577 21.34 -14.64 -1.21
C ASP A 577 20.83 -15.90 -0.51
N THR A 578 20.54 -15.79 0.77
CA THR A 578 20.01 -16.85 1.61
C THR A 578 18.48 -16.84 1.61
N THR A 579 17.88 -18.01 1.85
CA THR A 579 16.45 -18.09 2.20
C THR A 579 16.26 -17.63 3.65
N TYR A 580 15.00 -17.34 4.05
CA TYR A 580 14.73 -16.90 5.41
C TYR A 580 14.98 -17.97 6.49
N PHE A 581 15.12 -19.22 6.12
CA PHE A 581 15.52 -20.29 7.05
C PHE A 581 17.04 -20.33 7.30
N GLU A 582 17.81 -19.60 6.53
CA GLU A 582 19.26 -19.54 6.62
C GLU A 582 19.79 -18.24 7.23
N ARG A 583 18.86 -17.32 7.60
CA ARG A 583 19.19 -16.01 8.20
C ARG A 583 19.11 -16.03 9.72
#